data_2d77d90f6f579a89acc6b2dbad168e92
#
_entry.id   2d77d90f6f579a89acc6b2dbad168e92
#
_cell.length_a   1.000
_cell.length_b   1.000
_cell.length_c   1.000
_cell.angle_alpha   90.00
_cell.angle_beta   90.00
_cell.angle_gamma   90.00
#
_symmetry.space_group_name_H-M   'P 1'
#
loop_
_entity.id
_entity.type
_entity.pdbx_description
1 polymer ?
#
loop_
_entity_poly.entity_id
_entity_poly.type
_entity_poly.pdbx_seq_one_letter_code
_entity_poly.pdbx_strand_id
1 'polypeptide(L)'
;MNRTWLVIDSHNLCHRAWHSLPKLSWKGRPTEVIFGFLNSVDVLRRHFVTDDIVFCFEDSRSSFRKKLFADYKSKRHTPNPDPVEVQSREMLYQQIVGLRERHLPKAGFKNVLQYRGMESDDIMAVISRSLAYTKDDVILVTSDSDLYQCLAPNVMIYSLHDKKLKTEKWFKETHGIPPSRWAFVKAVGGCHTDCVPGIPGVGETTALKYARKELPKTTKAYQSIVAGKQIILRNRALVELPGGNCPIPELVPHRWPDQGWRKMLQSLGARTRMRA
;
A
#
# COMPACT_ATOMS: atom_id res chain seq x y z
N MET A 1 -3.93 23.81 -14.17
CA MET A 1 -3.62 23.79 -12.72
C MET A 1 -3.04 22.44 -12.40
N ASN A 2 -1.97 22.38 -11.60
CA ASN A 2 -1.43 21.13 -11.10
C ASN A 2 -2.43 20.52 -10.12
N ARG A 3 -2.62 19.20 -10.18
CA ARG A 3 -3.47 18.46 -9.24
C ARG A 3 -2.59 17.78 -8.20
N THR A 4 -3.19 17.46 -7.07
CA THR A 4 -2.58 16.57 -6.08
C THR A 4 -3.46 15.33 -5.96
N TRP A 5 -2.97 14.20 -6.44
CA TRP A 5 -3.65 12.91 -6.34
C TRP A 5 -3.30 12.22 -5.03
N LEU A 6 -4.31 11.92 -4.22
CA LEU A 6 -4.15 11.15 -2.99
C LEU A 6 -4.50 9.68 -3.26
N VAL A 7 -3.48 8.85 -3.41
CA VAL A 7 -3.62 7.43 -3.74
C VAL A 7 -3.51 6.60 -2.47
N ILE A 8 -4.61 6.02 -2.05
CA ILE A 8 -4.75 5.39 -0.73
C ILE A 8 -4.65 3.87 -0.84
N ASP A 9 -3.71 3.28 -0.10
CA ASP A 9 -3.71 1.86 0.23
C ASP A 9 -4.87 1.57 1.19
N SER A 10 -5.99 1.15 0.62
CA SER A 10 -7.24 1.00 1.38
C SER A 10 -7.18 -0.13 2.40
N HIS A 11 -6.45 -1.22 2.09
CA HIS A 11 -6.30 -2.32 3.04
C HIS A 11 -5.43 -1.92 4.23
N ASN A 12 -4.29 -1.25 3.98
CA ASN A 12 -3.42 -0.74 5.05
C ASN A 12 -4.20 0.20 5.98
N LEU A 13 -5.00 1.12 5.42
CA LEU A 13 -5.81 2.04 6.21
C LEU A 13 -6.91 1.33 7.01
N CYS A 14 -7.58 0.32 6.43
CA CYS A 14 -8.57 -0.51 7.12
C CYS A 14 -7.96 -1.32 8.27
N HIS A 15 -6.83 -1.99 8.04
CA HIS A 15 -6.12 -2.73 9.08
C HIS A 15 -5.69 -1.81 10.23
N ARG A 16 -5.18 -0.62 9.90
CA ARG A 16 -4.85 0.38 10.92
C ARG A 16 -6.07 0.76 11.76
N ALA A 17 -7.22 1.03 11.14
CA ALA A 17 -8.45 1.34 11.86
C ALA A 17 -8.88 0.18 12.76
N TRP A 18 -8.81 -1.06 12.25
CA TRP A 18 -9.14 -2.27 13.00
C TRP A 18 -8.32 -2.44 14.28
N HIS A 19 -7.01 -2.15 14.22
CA HIS A 19 -6.12 -2.32 15.37
C HIS A 19 -6.07 -1.12 16.32
N SER A 20 -6.50 0.08 15.88
CA SER A 20 -6.37 1.30 16.67
C SER A 20 -7.65 1.78 17.31
N LEU A 21 -8.81 1.32 16.85
CA LEU A 21 -10.10 1.75 17.36
C LEU A 21 -10.75 0.70 18.25
N PRO A 22 -11.53 1.14 19.26
CA PRO A 22 -12.38 0.21 20.00
C PRO A 22 -13.45 -0.38 19.10
N LYS A 23 -14.03 -1.51 19.49
CA LYS A 23 -15.16 -2.09 18.77
C LYS A 23 -16.35 -1.14 18.77
N LEU A 24 -16.74 -0.72 17.56
CA LEU A 24 -17.90 0.14 17.34
C LEU A 24 -18.96 -0.62 16.56
N SER A 25 -20.21 -0.38 16.87
CA SER A 25 -21.32 -0.96 16.13
C SER A 25 -22.46 0.03 15.95
N TRP A 26 -23.16 -0.10 14.82
CA TRP A 26 -24.38 0.64 14.54
C TRP A 26 -25.47 -0.31 14.07
N LYS A 27 -26.63 -0.30 14.75
CA LYS A 27 -27.74 -1.22 14.48
C LYS A 27 -27.30 -2.69 14.42
N GLY A 28 -26.45 -3.10 15.38
CA GLY A 28 -25.94 -4.46 15.50
C GLY A 28 -24.86 -4.86 14.49
N ARG A 29 -24.36 -3.94 13.66
CA ARG A 29 -23.31 -4.20 12.67
C ARG A 29 -22.00 -3.52 13.09
N PRO A 30 -20.86 -4.22 13.01
CA PRO A 30 -19.55 -3.62 13.25
C PRO A 30 -19.28 -2.46 12.27
N THR A 31 -18.72 -1.36 12.77
CA THR A 31 -18.48 -0.13 11.97
C THR A 31 -17.13 0.53 12.23
N GLU A 32 -16.33 -0.01 13.14
CA GLU A 32 -15.05 0.59 13.55
C GLU A 32 -14.08 0.78 12.38
N VAL A 33 -13.98 -0.20 11.48
CA VAL A 33 -13.09 -0.10 10.31
C VAL A 33 -13.57 0.96 9.35
N ILE A 34 -14.88 0.93 9.02
CA ILE A 34 -15.49 1.90 8.12
C ILE A 34 -15.34 3.31 8.68
N PHE A 35 -15.68 3.50 9.96
CA PHE A 35 -15.57 4.80 10.62
C PHE A 35 -14.12 5.31 10.65
N GLY A 36 -13.17 4.47 11.06
CA GLY A 36 -11.75 4.84 11.12
C GLY A 36 -11.16 5.16 9.75
N PHE A 37 -11.54 4.37 8.74
CA PHE A 37 -11.16 4.63 7.35
C PHE A 37 -11.67 5.99 6.89
N LEU A 38 -12.97 6.25 7.00
CA LEU A 38 -13.57 7.50 6.55
C LEU A 38 -13.01 8.72 7.28
N ASN A 39 -12.81 8.62 8.61
CA ASN A 39 -12.19 9.69 9.38
C ASN A 39 -10.76 9.98 8.92
N SER A 40 -9.98 8.93 8.63
CA SER A 40 -8.62 9.09 8.11
C SER A 40 -8.61 9.75 6.74
N VAL A 41 -9.53 9.36 5.85
CA VAL A 41 -9.68 9.96 4.51
C VAL A 41 -9.99 11.45 4.61
N ASP A 42 -10.91 11.85 5.48
CA ASP A 42 -11.28 13.26 5.67
C ASP A 42 -10.12 14.10 6.26
N VAL A 43 -9.35 13.52 7.20
CA VAL A 43 -8.13 14.16 7.74
C VAL A 43 -7.07 14.33 6.66
N LEU A 44 -6.80 13.29 5.86
CA LEU A 44 -5.81 13.32 4.78
C LEU A 44 -6.20 14.31 3.69
N ARG A 45 -7.47 14.30 3.26
CA ARG A 45 -8.00 15.26 2.30
C ARG A 45 -7.74 16.70 2.72
N ARG A 46 -8.06 17.02 3.99
CA ARG A 46 -7.83 18.37 4.53
C ARG A 46 -6.35 18.71 4.68
N HIS A 47 -5.54 17.74 5.08
CA HIS A 47 -4.10 17.93 5.24
C HIS A 47 -3.41 18.28 3.91
N PHE A 48 -3.79 17.58 2.83
CA PHE A 48 -3.22 17.76 1.50
C PHE A 48 -4.04 18.71 0.60
N VAL A 49 -5.14 19.26 1.10
CA VAL A 49 -6.02 20.21 0.40
C VAL A 49 -6.38 19.71 -1.00
N THR A 50 -6.84 18.46 -1.10
CA THR A 50 -7.22 17.86 -2.37
C THR A 50 -8.52 17.05 -2.28
N ASP A 51 -9.28 17.07 -3.37
CA ASP A 51 -10.46 16.24 -3.57
C ASP A 51 -10.20 15.06 -4.52
N ASP A 52 -9.04 15.06 -5.21
CA ASP A 52 -8.66 14.03 -6.17
C ASP A 52 -8.12 12.79 -5.42
N ILE A 53 -9.02 11.89 -5.03
CA ILE A 53 -8.71 10.72 -4.22
C ILE A 53 -8.92 9.44 -5.02
N VAL A 54 -7.97 8.52 -4.88
CA VAL A 54 -8.00 7.17 -5.45
C VAL A 54 -7.91 6.16 -4.32
N PHE A 55 -8.83 5.21 -4.29
CA PHE A 55 -8.86 4.11 -3.34
C PHE A 55 -8.42 2.83 -4.02
N CYS A 56 -7.27 2.30 -3.63
CA CYS A 56 -6.72 1.05 -4.15
C CYS A 56 -7.06 -0.10 -3.19
N PHE A 57 -7.78 -1.11 -3.70
CA PHE A 57 -8.12 -2.32 -2.96
C PHE A 57 -7.42 -3.53 -3.56
N GLU A 58 -6.84 -4.39 -2.73
CA GLU A 58 -6.27 -5.65 -3.20
C GLU A 58 -7.36 -6.69 -3.51
N ASP A 59 -7.08 -7.58 -4.46
CA ASP A 59 -7.88 -8.78 -4.67
C ASP A 59 -7.30 -9.95 -3.87
N SER A 60 -8.12 -10.54 -2.99
CA SER A 60 -7.75 -11.72 -2.20
C SER A 60 -7.30 -12.93 -3.04
N ARG A 61 -7.57 -12.91 -4.33
CA ARG A 61 -7.22 -13.96 -5.30
C ARG A 61 -5.87 -13.70 -6.00
N SER A 62 -5.03 -12.82 -5.45
CA SER A 62 -3.71 -12.58 -6.00
C SER A 62 -3.00 -13.87 -6.35
N SER A 63 -2.70 -14.06 -7.64
CA SER A 63 -2.22 -15.33 -8.15
C SER A 63 -0.84 -15.27 -8.78
N PHE A 64 -0.43 -14.12 -9.30
CA PHE A 64 0.82 -13.99 -10.05
C PHE A 64 2.03 -14.39 -9.20
N ARG A 65 2.22 -13.73 -8.04
CA ARG A 65 3.35 -14.00 -7.15
C ARG A 65 3.31 -15.39 -6.55
N LYS A 66 2.10 -15.91 -6.21
CA LYS A 66 1.92 -17.28 -5.73
C LYS A 66 2.23 -18.33 -6.79
N LYS A 67 1.97 -18.05 -8.06
CA LYS A 67 2.37 -18.95 -9.17
C LYS A 67 3.88 -18.99 -9.34
N LEU A 68 4.58 -17.87 -9.14
CA LEU A 68 6.04 -17.79 -9.19
C LEU A 68 6.72 -18.42 -7.97
N PHE A 69 6.10 -18.29 -6.81
CA PHE A 69 6.62 -18.76 -5.54
C PHE A 69 5.49 -19.13 -4.58
N ALA A 70 5.29 -20.43 -4.36
CA ALA A 70 4.15 -20.96 -3.59
C ALA A 70 4.09 -20.43 -2.14
N ASP A 71 5.26 -20.22 -1.52
CA ASP A 71 5.36 -19.72 -0.15
C ASP A 71 5.14 -18.20 -0.01
N TYR A 72 4.90 -17.48 -1.12
CA TYR A 72 4.63 -16.05 -1.07
C TYR A 72 3.44 -15.75 -0.15
N LYS A 73 3.68 -14.91 0.88
CA LYS A 73 2.70 -14.53 1.92
C LYS A 73 2.07 -15.75 2.65
N SER A 74 2.73 -16.91 2.69
CA SER A 74 2.19 -18.13 3.31
C SER A 74 1.90 -17.97 4.81
N LYS A 75 2.71 -17.19 5.54
CA LYS A 75 2.53 -16.93 6.97
C LYS A 75 1.28 -16.09 7.30
N ARG A 76 0.62 -15.51 6.32
CA ARG A 76 -0.68 -14.83 6.52
C ARG A 76 -1.83 -15.82 6.78
N HIS A 77 -1.60 -17.12 6.52
CA HIS A 77 -2.56 -18.19 6.78
C HIS A 77 -1.99 -19.13 7.84
N THR A 78 -2.44 -18.96 9.07
CA THR A 78 -2.09 -19.87 10.17
C THR A 78 -2.81 -21.22 9.95
N PRO A 79 -2.13 -22.36 9.97
CA PRO A 79 -2.80 -23.65 10.03
C PRO A 79 -3.64 -23.73 11.32
N ASN A 80 -4.91 -24.13 11.23
CA ASN A 80 -5.85 -24.21 12.36
C ASN A 80 -5.96 -22.89 13.16
N PRO A 81 -6.44 -21.80 12.57
CA PRO A 81 -6.60 -20.54 13.28
C PRO A 81 -7.69 -20.67 14.33
N ASP A 82 -7.54 -19.94 15.45
CA ASP A 82 -8.56 -19.82 16.48
C ASP A 82 -9.90 -19.38 15.84
N PRO A 83 -11.03 -20.04 16.14
CA PRO A 83 -12.34 -19.64 15.64
C PRO A 83 -12.68 -18.17 15.89
N VAL A 84 -12.24 -17.60 17.01
CA VAL A 84 -12.40 -16.17 17.33
C VAL A 84 -11.61 -15.30 16.36
N GLU A 85 -10.38 -15.73 16.01
CA GLU A 85 -9.55 -15.02 15.03
C GLU A 85 -10.15 -15.08 13.63
N VAL A 86 -10.69 -16.24 13.24
CA VAL A 86 -11.39 -16.41 11.96
C VAL A 86 -12.58 -15.46 11.86
N GLN A 87 -13.45 -15.44 12.87
CA GLN A 87 -14.60 -14.55 12.92
C GLN A 87 -14.19 -13.08 12.89
N SER A 88 -13.13 -12.73 13.61
CA SER A 88 -12.58 -11.38 13.65
C SER A 88 -12.10 -10.93 12.27
N ARG A 89 -11.36 -11.79 11.56
CA ARG A 89 -10.89 -11.51 10.18
C ARG A 89 -12.05 -11.40 9.20
N GLU A 90 -13.07 -12.22 9.35
CA GLU A 90 -14.26 -12.17 8.50
C GLU A 90 -15.01 -10.83 8.68
N MET A 91 -15.21 -10.38 9.92
CA MET A 91 -15.81 -9.07 10.21
C MET A 91 -15.00 -7.90 9.62
N LEU A 92 -13.68 -7.95 9.70
CA LEU A 92 -12.80 -6.99 9.03
C LEU A 92 -13.03 -7.00 7.52
N TYR A 93 -12.98 -8.18 6.91
CA TYR A 93 -13.14 -8.33 5.47
C TYR A 93 -14.49 -7.84 4.96
N GLN A 94 -15.58 -8.16 5.68
CA GLN A 94 -16.93 -7.67 5.35
C GLN A 94 -17.01 -6.13 5.37
N GLN A 95 -16.33 -5.46 6.29
CA GLN A 95 -16.27 -4.01 6.33
C GLN A 95 -15.46 -3.44 5.16
N ILE A 96 -14.34 -4.07 4.77
CA ILE A 96 -13.54 -3.68 3.61
C ILE A 96 -14.36 -3.80 2.31
N VAL A 97 -15.03 -4.95 2.12
CA VAL A 97 -15.93 -5.16 0.97
C VAL A 97 -17.07 -4.13 0.98
N GLY A 98 -17.66 -3.88 2.15
CA GLY A 98 -18.70 -2.86 2.31
C GLY A 98 -18.23 -1.45 1.91
N LEU A 99 -16.99 -1.07 2.25
CA LEU A 99 -16.39 0.20 1.83
C LEU A 99 -16.28 0.26 0.31
N ARG A 100 -15.65 -0.74 -0.30
CA ARG A 100 -15.39 -0.79 -1.73
C ARG A 100 -16.66 -0.82 -2.57
N GLU A 101 -17.61 -1.72 -2.25
CA GLU A 101 -18.74 -2.01 -3.14
C GLU A 101 -19.96 -1.13 -2.87
N ARG A 102 -20.06 -0.58 -1.67
CA ARG A 102 -21.28 0.13 -1.27
C ARG A 102 -21.03 1.55 -0.79
N HIS A 103 -20.17 1.74 0.22
CA HIS A 103 -20.07 3.03 0.89
C HIS A 103 -19.43 4.10 0.02
N LEU A 104 -18.25 3.83 -0.52
CA LEU A 104 -17.51 4.79 -1.35
C LEU A 104 -18.26 5.10 -2.68
N PRO A 105 -18.74 4.11 -3.46
CA PRO A 105 -19.51 4.39 -4.67
C PRO A 105 -20.82 5.15 -4.41
N LYS A 106 -21.57 4.78 -3.36
CA LYS A 106 -22.82 5.49 -3.00
C LYS A 106 -22.57 6.91 -2.50
N ALA A 107 -21.40 7.17 -1.90
CA ALA A 107 -21.01 8.52 -1.53
C ALA A 107 -20.67 9.38 -2.76
N GLY A 108 -20.39 8.76 -3.92
CA GLY A 108 -20.11 9.43 -5.17
C GLY A 108 -18.64 9.38 -5.60
N PHE A 109 -17.77 8.62 -4.89
CA PHE A 109 -16.38 8.42 -5.32
C PHE A 109 -16.31 7.54 -6.56
N LYS A 110 -15.54 7.98 -7.56
CA LYS A 110 -15.41 7.30 -8.85
C LYS A 110 -14.14 6.44 -8.94
N ASN A 111 -13.07 6.88 -8.30
CA ASN A 111 -11.77 6.18 -8.34
C ASN A 111 -11.69 5.15 -7.19
N VAL A 112 -12.52 4.12 -7.24
CA VAL A 112 -12.51 2.98 -6.31
C VAL A 112 -12.05 1.76 -7.11
N LEU A 113 -10.77 1.41 -6.98
CA LEU A 113 -10.08 0.50 -7.87
C LEU A 113 -9.79 -0.85 -7.20
N GLN A 114 -10.08 -1.93 -7.90
CA GLN A 114 -9.65 -3.28 -7.62
C GLN A 114 -9.51 -4.02 -8.94
N TYR A 115 -8.39 -4.71 -9.14
CA TYR A 115 -8.19 -5.54 -10.33
C TYR A 115 -7.94 -7.00 -9.94
N ARG A 116 -8.56 -7.91 -10.70
CA ARG A 116 -8.45 -9.34 -10.42
C ARG A 116 -7.00 -9.81 -10.40
N GLY A 117 -6.60 -10.42 -9.31
CA GLY A 117 -5.25 -10.96 -9.12
C GLY A 117 -4.17 -9.93 -8.83
N MET A 118 -4.53 -8.65 -8.64
CA MET A 118 -3.59 -7.57 -8.33
C MET A 118 -3.65 -7.20 -6.85
N GLU A 119 -2.52 -6.83 -6.30
CA GLU A 119 -2.41 -6.26 -4.97
C GLU A 119 -2.60 -4.72 -5.04
N SER A 120 -2.96 -4.08 -3.93
CA SER A 120 -3.10 -2.61 -3.87
C SER A 120 -1.83 -1.91 -4.33
N ASP A 121 -0.66 -2.46 -3.97
CA ASP A 121 0.65 -1.91 -4.30
C ASP A 121 0.92 -1.90 -5.81
N ASP A 122 0.43 -2.90 -6.55
CA ASP A 122 0.56 -2.96 -8.00
C ASP A 122 -0.25 -1.82 -8.65
N ILE A 123 -1.46 -1.58 -8.17
CA ILE A 123 -2.33 -0.50 -8.66
C ILE A 123 -1.70 0.86 -8.35
N MET A 124 -1.21 1.04 -7.12
CA MET A 124 -0.53 2.28 -6.70
C MET A 124 0.73 2.54 -7.53
N ALA A 125 1.50 1.49 -7.82
CA ALA A 125 2.71 1.60 -8.63
C ALA A 125 2.42 1.97 -10.09
N VAL A 126 1.37 1.42 -10.70
CA VAL A 126 0.95 1.79 -12.05
C VAL A 126 0.51 3.26 -12.10
N ILE A 127 -0.30 3.71 -11.13
CA ILE A 127 -0.73 5.10 -11.04
C ILE A 127 0.48 6.02 -10.88
N SER A 128 1.39 5.71 -9.94
CA SER A 128 2.58 6.51 -9.72
C SER A 128 3.46 6.62 -10.95
N ARG A 129 3.66 5.53 -11.70
CA ARG A 129 4.44 5.54 -12.95
C ARG A 129 3.77 6.33 -14.06
N SER A 130 2.45 6.23 -14.21
CA SER A 130 1.71 6.94 -15.25
C SER A 130 1.70 8.45 -15.03
N LEU A 131 1.78 8.91 -13.78
CA LEU A 131 1.79 10.30 -13.38
C LEU A 131 3.19 10.84 -13.05
N ALA A 132 4.21 9.97 -12.94
CA ALA A 132 5.58 10.38 -12.69
C ALA A 132 6.05 11.37 -13.78
N TYR A 133 6.78 12.38 -13.34
CA TYR A 133 7.31 13.46 -14.22
C TYR A 133 6.22 14.30 -14.94
N THR A 134 4.96 14.17 -14.57
CA THR A 134 3.90 15.11 -14.98
C THR A 134 3.94 16.37 -14.11
N LYS A 135 3.01 17.29 -14.33
CA LYS A 135 2.83 18.46 -13.46
C LYS A 135 2.02 18.17 -12.20
N ASP A 136 1.34 17.03 -12.15
CA ASP A 136 0.51 16.65 -11.02
C ASP A 136 1.35 16.00 -9.93
N ASP A 137 1.09 16.33 -8.68
CA ASP A 137 1.68 15.65 -7.52
C ASP A 137 0.91 14.36 -7.19
N VAL A 138 1.63 13.32 -6.80
CA VAL A 138 1.07 12.04 -6.37
C VAL A 138 1.52 11.73 -4.96
N ILE A 139 0.57 11.56 -4.05
CA ILE A 139 0.84 11.20 -2.66
C ILE A 139 0.30 9.80 -2.42
N LEU A 140 1.21 8.83 -2.33
CA LEU A 140 0.89 7.45 -1.97
C LEU A 140 0.73 7.37 -0.45
N VAL A 141 -0.47 7.03 0.02
CA VAL A 141 -0.77 6.89 1.45
C VAL A 141 -0.65 5.44 1.85
N THR A 142 0.49 5.07 2.42
CA THR A 142 0.79 3.71 2.85
C THR A 142 1.87 3.67 3.92
N SER A 143 1.98 2.56 4.64
CA SER A 143 3.11 2.27 5.52
C SER A 143 4.08 1.24 4.92
N ASP A 144 3.81 0.75 3.71
CA ASP A 144 4.64 -0.26 3.06
C ASP A 144 5.89 0.37 2.43
N SER A 145 7.04 -0.12 2.84
CA SER A 145 8.34 0.33 2.33
C SER A 145 8.63 -0.18 0.92
N ASP A 146 7.93 -1.19 0.44
CA ASP A 146 8.16 -1.73 -0.91
C ASP A 146 7.79 -0.69 -1.98
N LEU A 147 6.85 0.22 -1.66
CA LEU A 147 6.47 1.35 -2.51
C LEU A 147 7.54 2.46 -2.62
N TYR A 148 8.64 2.42 -1.84
CA TYR A 148 9.74 3.38 -2.03
C TYR A 148 10.33 3.35 -3.43
N GLN A 149 10.22 2.22 -4.14
CA GLN A 149 10.62 2.11 -5.54
C GLN A 149 9.82 3.01 -6.52
N CYS A 150 8.68 3.55 -6.05
CA CYS A 150 7.80 4.42 -6.82
C CYS A 150 8.11 5.90 -6.65
N LEU A 151 8.98 6.28 -5.70
CA LEU A 151 9.33 7.68 -5.46
C LEU A 151 9.96 8.32 -6.70
N ALA A 152 9.49 9.53 -7.02
CA ALA A 152 9.92 10.35 -8.15
C ALA A 152 9.84 11.84 -7.76
N PRO A 153 10.29 12.78 -8.59
CA PRO A 153 10.25 14.22 -8.25
C PRO A 153 8.87 14.72 -7.80
N ASN A 154 7.79 14.19 -8.40
CA ASN A 154 6.40 14.52 -8.10
C ASN A 154 5.61 13.36 -7.47
N VAL A 155 6.27 12.27 -7.11
CA VAL A 155 5.67 11.12 -6.41
C VAL A 155 6.25 10.99 -5.01
N MET A 156 5.42 11.10 -4.01
CA MET A 156 5.78 11.10 -2.60
C MET A 156 5.00 10.01 -1.85
N ILE A 157 5.51 9.56 -0.71
CA ILE A 157 4.81 8.63 0.18
C ILE A 157 4.51 9.33 1.50
N TYR A 158 3.24 9.33 1.89
CA TYR A 158 2.83 9.72 3.23
C TYR A 158 2.67 8.48 4.10
N SER A 159 3.57 8.34 5.05
CA SER A 159 3.54 7.23 5.99
C SER A 159 2.57 7.52 7.13
N LEU A 160 1.56 6.67 7.27
CA LEU A 160 0.56 6.76 8.35
C LEU A 160 1.15 6.42 9.72
N HIS A 161 2.29 5.74 9.77
CA HIS A 161 2.93 5.32 11.02
C HIS A 161 3.60 6.50 11.73
N ASP A 162 4.48 7.20 11.02
CA ASP A 162 5.27 8.33 11.56
C ASP A 162 4.73 9.70 11.13
N LYS A 163 3.67 9.74 10.34
CA LYS A 163 3.03 10.95 9.79
C LYS A 163 4.00 11.86 9.04
N LYS A 164 4.96 11.24 8.34
CA LYS A 164 5.98 11.95 7.56
C LYS A 164 5.76 11.76 6.07
N LEU A 165 6.01 12.83 5.34
CA LEU A 165 6.09 12.82 3.89
C LEU A 165 7.50 12.43 3.47
N LYS A 166 7.62 11.32 2.73
CA LYS A 166 8.88 10.77 2.23
C LYS A 166 8.98 11.10 0.74
N THR A 167 10.04 11.83 0.39
CA THR A 167 10.31 12.28 -0.98
C THR A 167 11.46 11.47 -1.58
N GLU A 168 11.67 11.60 -2.88
CA GLU A 168 12.85 11.04 -3.55
C GLU A 168 14.16 11.55 -2.92
N LYS A 169 14.21 12.83 -2.57
CA LYS A 169 15.37 13.45 -1.89
C LYS A 169 15.62 12.79 -0.54
N TRP A 170 14.58 12.71 0.32
CA TRP A 170 14.66 12.01 1.61
C TRP A 170 15.19 10.58 1.45
N PHE A 171 14.70 9.86 0.45
CA PHE A 171 15.10 8.47 0.21
C PHE A 171 16.59 8.36 -0.17
N LYS A 172 17.06 9.20 -1.08
CA LYS A 172 18.47 9.25 -1.48
C LYS A 172 19.38 9.60 -0.31
N GLU A 173 19.01 10.56 0.52
CA GLU A 173 19.77 10.96 1.73
C GLU A 173 19.79 9.84 2.77
N THR A 174 18.68 9.12 2.96
CA THR A 174 18.58 8.06 3.97
C THR A 174 19.26 6.77 3.53
N HIS A 175 19.07 6.38 2.26
CA HIS A 175 19.51 5.07 1.76
C HIS A 175 20.74 5.12 0.85
N GLY A 176 21.19 6.29 0.40
CA GLY A 176 22.38 6.46 -0.45
C GLY A 176 22.26 5.84 -1.85
N ILE A 177 21.04 5.54 -2.29
CA ILE A 177 20.74 4.95 -3.61
C ILE A 177 19.50 5.64 -4.19
N PRO A 178 19.30 5.63 -5.52
CA PRO A 178 18.03 6.09 -6.09
C PRO A 178 16.88 5.09 -5.81
N PRO A 179 15.61 5.57 -5.72
CA PRO A 179 14.43 4.72 -5.50
C PRO A 179 14.32 3.53 -6.44
N SER A 180 14.69 3.71 -7.71
CA SER A 180 14.69 2.63 -8.73
C SER A 180 15.55 1.41 -8.38
N ARG A 181 16.48 1.54 -7.43
CA ARG A 181 17.29 0.41 -6.94
C ARG A 181 16.69 -0.29 -5.72
N TRP A 182 15.59 0.20 -5.19
CA TRP A 182 15.00 -0.38 -3.97
C TRP A 182 14.52 -1.81 -4.15
N ALA A 183 13.84 -2.10 -5.27
CA ALA A 183 13.43 -3.48 -5.60
C ALA A 183 14.62 -4.45 -5.66
N PHE A 184 15.80 -4.00 -6.14
CA PHE A 184 17.02 -4.81 -6.11
C PHE A 184 17.48 -5.08 -4.67
N VAL A 185 17.45 -4.09 -3.78
CA VAL A 185 17.81 -4.27 -2.37
C VAL A 185 16.89 -5.29 -1.70
N LYS A 186 15.60 -5.20 -1.95
CA LYS A 186 14.60 -6.17 -1.46
C LYS A 186 14.80 -7.57 -2.06
N ALA A 187 15.15 -7.66 -3.33
CA ALA A 187 15.43 -8.95 -3.98
C ALA A 187 16.66 -9.65 -3.39
N VAL A 188 17.69 -8.90 -2.99
CA VAL A 188 18.92 -9.41 -2.37
C VAL A 188 18.70 -9.73 -0.90
N GLY A 189 18.13 -8.78 -0.15
CA GLY A 189 17.93 -8.90 1.32
C GLY A 189 16.77 -9.78 1.72
N GLY A 190 15.81 -10.00 0.80
CA GLY A 190 14.53 -10.66 1.07
C GLY A 190 13.47 -9.71 1.63
N CYS A 191 12.23 -10.21 1.69
CA CYS A 191 11.09 -9.57 2.31
C CYS A 191 10.43 -10.55 3.27
N HIS A 192 10.69 -10.41 4.58
CA HIS A 192 10.19 -11.34 5.60
C HIS A 192 8.66 -11.31 5.73
N THR A 193 8.05 -10.15 5.55
CA THR A 193 6.59 -9.96 5.62
C THR A 193 5.86 -10.73 4.52
N ASP A 194 6.53 -10.89 3.38
CA ASP A 194 5.99 -11.59 2.21
C ASP A 194 6.55 -13.00 2.04
N CYS A 195 7.30 -13.48 3.01
CA CYS A 195 7.94 -14.80 2.99
C CYS A 195 8.92 -14.99 1.81
N VAL A 196 9.48 -13.91 1.27
CA VAL A 196 10.48 -13.96 0.19
C VAL A 196 11.87 -14.08 0.81
N PRO A 197 12.54 -15.24 0.72
CA PRO A 197 13.87 -15.42 1.28
C PRO A 197 14.90 -14.67 0.42
N GLY A 198 15.75 -13.85 1.08
CA GLY A 198 16.89 -13.22 0.43
C GLY A 198 18.06 -14.18 0.20
N ILE A 199 19.21 -13.62 -0.16
CA ILE A 199 20.47 -14.36 -0.22
C ILE A 199 20.85 -14.80 1.19
N PRO A 200 21.22 -16.07 1.43
CA PRO A 200 21.59 -16.56 2.74
C PRO A 200 22.70 -15.70 3.39
N GLY A 201 22.45 -15.24 4.63
CA GLY A 201 23.37 -14.38 5.37
C GLY A 201 23.41 -12.92 4.91
N VAL A 202 22.50 -12.49 4.02
CA VAL A 202 22.43 -11.12 3.51
C VAL A 202 21.08 -10.51 3.88
N GLY A 203 21.08 -9.57 4.82
CA GLY A 203 19.91 -8.76 5.14
C GLY A 203 19.91 -7.42 4.39
N GLU A 204 18.88 -6.61 4.61
CA GLU A 204 18.65 -5.32 3.94
C GLU A 204 19.86 -4.38 4.05
N THR A 205 20.45 -4.25 5.25
CA THR A 205 21.65 -3.40 5.47
C THR A 205 22.83 -3.81 4.59
N THR A 206 23.08 -5.13 4.47
CA THR A 206 24.17 -5.65 3.62
C THR A 206 23.85 -5.48 2.14
N ALA A 207 22.61 -5.69 1.75
CA ALA A 207 22.13 -5.44 0.39
C ALA A 207 22.27 -3.97 -0.01
N LEU A 208 22.01 -3.04 0.91
CA LEU A 208 22.22 -1.60 0.72
C LEU A 208 23.72 -1.28 0.51
N LYS A 209 24.62 -1.82 1.35
CA LYS A 209 26.07 -1.64 1.16
C LYS A 209 26.52 -2.16 -0.20
N TYR A 210 25.99 -3.30 -0.64
CA TYR A 210 26.28 -3.84 -1.97
C TYR A 210 25.75 -2.91 -3.08
N ALA A 211 24.52 -2.42 -2.94
CA ALA A 211 23.91 -1.49 -3.90
C ALA A 211 24.66 -0.16 -4.01
N ARG A 212 25.28 0.32 -2.91
CA ARG A 212 26.13 1.51 -2.85
C ARG A 212 27.56 1.26 -3.33
N LYS A 213 27.94 0.00 -3.63
CA LYS A 213 29.32 -0.43 -3.93
C LYS A 213 30.29 -0.28 -2.76
N GLU A 214 29.79 -0.28 -1.54
CA GLU A 214 30.55 -0.16 -0.29
C GLU A 214 30.91 -1.54 0.31
N LEU A 215 30.35 -2.62 -0.21
CA LEU A 215 30.60 -3.97 0.31
C LEU A 215 31.93 -4.51 -0.29
N PRO A 216 32.95 -4.84 0.55
CA PRO A 216 34.24 -5.33 0.05
C PRO A 216 34.05 -6.67 -0.70
N LYS A 217 34.71 -6.80 -1.85
CA LYS A 217 34.65 -8.01 -2.71
C LYS A 217 35.16 -9.29 -2.03
N THR A 218 36.00 -9.14 -1.01
CA THR A 218 36.58 -10.24 -0.23
C THR A 218 35.61 -10.83 0.79
N THR A 219 34.48 -10.17 1.06
CA THR A 219 33.51 -10.63 2.06
C THR A 219 32.70 -11.82 1.54
N LYS A 220 32.37 -12.78 2.44
CA LYS A 220 31.47 -13.89 2.13
C LYS A 220 30.12 -13.39 1.57
N ALA A 221 29.58 -12.31 2.16
CA ALA A 221 28.32 -11.72 1.71
C ALA A 221 28.38 -11.25 0.25
N TYR A 222 29.47 -10.58 -0.16
CA TYR A 222 29.67 -10.17 -1.54
C TYR A 222 29.69 -11.38 -2.49
N GLN A 223 30.45 -12.41 -2.12
CA GLN A 223 30.56 -13.65 -2.90
C GLN A 223 29.21 -14.37 -3.00
N SER A 224 28.47 -14.45 -1.88
CA SER A 224 27.10 -15.02 -1.86
C SER A 224 26.13 -14.27 -2.79
N ILE A 225 26.21 -12.92 -2.80
CA ILE A 225 25.35 -12.10 -3.69
C ILE A 225 25.71 -12.37 -5.15
N VAL A 226 26.98 -12.44 -5.49
CA VAL A 226 27.44 -12.71 -6.87
C VAL A 226 27.04 -14.13 -7.33
N ALA A 227 27.14 -15.11 -6.45
CA ALA A 227 26.72 -16.49 -6.72
C ALA A 227 25.20 -16.63 -6.80
N GLY A 228 24.44 -15.82 -6.04
CA GLY A 228 22.99 -15.93 -5.89
C GLY A 228 22.15 -15.32 -7.01
N LYS A 229 22.66 -15.15 -8.21
CA LYS A 229 21.96 -14.49 -9.35
C LYS A 229 20.56 -15.04 -9.61
N GLN A 230 20.37 -16.35 -9.55
CA GLN A 230 19.06 -16.98 -9.77
C GLN A 230 18.03 -16.62 -8.69
N ILE A 231 18.47 -16.54 -7.44
CA ILE A 231 17.63 -16.11 -6.32
C ILE A 231 17.22 -14.65 -6.52
N ILE A 232 18.14 -13.79 -6.90
CA ILE A 232 17.87 -12.36 -7.16
C ILE A 232 16.86 -12.20 -8.30
N LEU A 233 17.02 -12.93 -9.41
CA LEU A 233 16.10 -12.88 -10.55
C LEU A 233 14.68 -13.30 -10.14
N ARG A 234 14.55 -14.43 -9.44
CA ARG A 234 13.25 -14.88 -8.91
C ARG A 234 12.64 -13.83 -7.98
N ASN A 235 13.44 -13.34 -7.02
CA ASN A 235 12.95 -12.39 -6.03
C ASN A 235 12.56 -11.05 -6.66
N ARG A 236 13.29 -10.57 -7.68
CA ARG A 236 12.90 -9.36 -8.41
C ARG A 236 11.49 -9.48 -8.98
N ALA A 237 11.15 -10.61 -9.57
CA ALA A 237 9.81 -10.84 -10.10
C ALA A 237 8.71 -10.83 -9.01
N LEU A 238 9.09 -11.07 -7.73
CA LEU A 238 8.16 -11.05 -6.60
C LEU A 238 8.02 -9.67 -5.95
N VAL A 239 9.10 -8.86 -5.91
CA VAL A 239 9.15 -7.59 -5.15
C VAL A 239 9.11 -6.35 -6.04
N GLU A 240 9.34 -6.48 -7.35
CA GLU A 240 9.26 -5.35 -8.28
C GLU A 240 7.79 -5.00 -8.57
N LEU A 241 7.48 -3.70 -8.46
CA LEU A 241 6.15 -3.16 -8.67
C LEU A 241 6.09 -2.33 -9.97
N PRO A 242 4.99 -2.40 -10.74
CA PRO A 242 3.89 -3.33 -10.56
C PRO A 242 4.29 -4.74 -10.95
N GLY A 243 3.74 -5.74 -10.25
CA GLY A 243 3.83 -7.14 -10.63
C GLY A 243 2.82 -7.49 -11.73
N GLY A 244 3.23 -8.32 -12.67
CA GLY A 244 2.36 -8.77 -13.75
C GLY A 244 1.85 -7.63 -14.66
N ASN A 245 0.71 -7.88 -15.31
CA ASN A 245 0.08 -6.93 -16.23
C ASN A 245 -1.03 -6.14 -15.50
N CYS A 246 -0.65 -5.29 -14.54
CA CYS A 246 -1.62 -4.42 -13.88
C CYS A 246 -2.15 -3.36 -14.87
N PRO A 247 -3.47 -3.23 -15.07
CA PRO A 247 -4.03 -2.22 -15.97
C PRO A 247 -3.73 -0.79 -15.47
N ILE A 248 -3.48 0.12 -16.39
CA ILE A 248 -3.40 1.55 -16.09
C ILE A 248 -4.83 2.08 -15.95
N PRO A 249 -5.24 2.56 -14.78
CA PRO A 249 -6.59 3.11 -14.61
C PRO A 249 -6.74 4.47 -15.28
N GLU A 250 -7.91 4.72 -15.84
CA GLU A 250 -8.33 6.07 -16.19
C GLU A 250 -8.80 6.79 -14.92
N LEU A 251 -8.03 7.76 -14.45
CA LEU A 251 -8.36 8.52 -13.26
C LEU A 251 -9.31 9.67 -13.58
N VAL A 252 -10.42 9.72 -12.86
CA VAL A 252 -11.43 10.77 -13.02
C VAL A 252 -11.19 11.84 -11.97
N PRO A 253 -10.87 13.09 -12.36
CA PRO A 253 -10.82 14.22 -11.44
C PRO A 253 -12.12 14.38 -10.69
N HIS A 254 -12.04 14.72 -9.41
CA HIS A 254 -13.19 14.65 -8.52
C HIS A 254 -13.35 15.93 -7.70
N ARG A 255 -14.59 16.26 -7.37
CA ARG A 255 -14.94 17.19 -6.30
C ARG A 255 -15.45 16.39 -5.13
N TRP A 256 -15.12 16.85 -3.94
CA TRP A 256 -15.58 16.17 -2.73
C TRP A 256 -17.10 16.00 -2.71
N PRO A 257 -17.61 14.79 -2.56
CA PRO A 257 -19.06 14.54 -2.65
C PRO A 257 -19.78 14.84 -1.32
N ASP A 258 -19.84 16.11 -0.91
CA ASP A 258 -20.36 16.54 0.38
C ASP A 258 -21.68 15.89 0.78
N GLN A 259 -22.67 15.90 -0.13
CA GLN A 259 -23.99 15.35 0.16
C GLN A 259 -23.94 13.83 0.35
N GLY A 260 -23.24 13.12 -0.53
CA GLY A 260 -23.08 11.66 -0.45
C GLY A 260 -22.30 11.26 0.79
N TRP A 261 -21.23 12.01 1.09
CA TRP A 261 -20.43 11.82 2.30
C TRP A 261 -21.27 11.96 3.58
N ARG A 262 -22.03 13.03 3.70
CA ARG A 262 -22.92 13.25 4.87
C ARG A 262 -23.96 12.12 5.00
N LYS A 263 -24.63 11.74 3.90
CA LYS A 263 -25.62 10.65 3.90
C LYS A 263 -24.95 9.33 4.33
N MET A 264 -23.75 9.04 3.85
CA MET A 264 -22.99 7.86 4.22
C MET A 264 -22.69 7.86 5.73
N LEU A 265 -22.15 8.94 6.29
CA LEU A 265 -21.87 9.04 7.73
C LEU A 265 -23.13 8.88 8.58
N GLN A 266 -24.24 9.50 8.19
CA GLN A 266 -25.53 9.34 8.86
C GLN A 266 -26.01 7.88 8.86
N SER A 267 -25.83 7.17 7.74
CA SER A 267 -26.20 5.75 7.63
C SER A 267 -25.38 4.83 8.55
N LEU A 268 -24.23 5.29 8.99
CA LEU A 268 -23.33 4.61 9.92
C LEU A 268 -23.48 5.05 11.37
N GLY A 269 -24.47 5.93 11.66
CA GLY A 269 -24.69 6.45 13.00
C GLY A 269 -23.68 7.49 13.46
N ALA A 270 -22.80 7.94 12.57
CA ALA A 270 -21.87 9.00 12.89
C ALA A 270 -22.60 10.33 13.00
N ARG A 271 -22.57 10.96 14.18
CA ARG A 271 -23.02 12.34 14.33
C ARG A 271 -21.97 13.23 13.67
N THR A 272 -22.34 13.86 12.56
CA THR A 272 -21.52 14.89 11.91
C THR A 272 -21.40 16.08 12.86
N ARG A 273 -20.37 16.13 13.69
CA ARG A 273 -19.95 17.41 14.27
C ARG A 273 -19.34 18.21 13.13
N MET A 274 -20.17 18.93 12.41
CA MET A 274 -19.70 20.02 11.58
C MET A 274 -19.16 21.09 12.52
N ARG A 275 -17.84 21.19 12.65
CA ARG A 275 -17.24 22.47 13.01
C ARG A 275 -17.27 23.30 11.73
N ALA A 276 -18.08 24.35 11.78
CA ALA A 276 -18.06 25.43 10.81
C ALA A 276 -16.65 26.00 10.65
#